data_f988598453c2093c737a052189fcb892
#
_entry.id   f988598453c2093c737a052189fcb892
#
_cell.length_a   1.000
_cell.length_b   1.000
_cell.length_c   1.000
_cell.angle_alpha   90.00
_cell.angle_beta   90.00
_cell.angle_gamma   90.00
#
_symmetry.space_group_name_H-M   'P 1'
#
loop_
_entity.id
_entity.type
_entity.pdbx_description
1 polymer ?
#
loop_
_entity_poly.entity_id
_entity_poly.type
_entity_poly.pdbx_seq_one_letter_code
_entity_poly.pdbx_strand_id
1 'polypeptide(L)'
;MSHRHHFRVGPVGFRVASDWAGPIADLKRLYADYPTLEGCAATATARIEAARPWRRWVRPAVHIGGDYTIPDALPLPLSQGLLAAEMAMNLQVALGWRQHLLLHASAVERDGRAIIMVGASGSGKSTLAAMLGEGDWRLLGDEFAMLGLDDEQLSPFPRLISLKNESIAAMVACVPPERLGPIITGTPKGIIRHLVPRADAIARMDERATPALLLFPTFGGEAGLRPVPPSEAFMRLTDSSTNYVALGEPGFAALTRLVRDVPAVAIGYASSDQGVAAVEALWAELEA
;
A
#
# COMPACT_ATOMS: atom_id res chain seq x y z
N MET A 1 12.34 -25.54 -12.59
CA MET A 1 11.00 -25.02 -12.93
C MET A 1 10.75 -23.82 -12.03
N SER A 2 10.32 -22.69 -12.56
CA SER A 2 9.94 -21.52 -11.75
C SER A 2 8.47 -21.69 -11.27
N HIS A 3 8.25 -21.42 -9.98
CA HIS A 3 6.90 -21.38 -9.41
C HIS A 3 6.27 -20.03 -9.79
N ARG A 4 4.94 -19.99 -10.04
CA ARG A 4 4.25 -18.81 -10.54
C ARG A 4 2.89 -18.61 -9.87
N HIS A 5 2.48 -17.36 -9.77
CA HIS A 5 1.14 -16.94 -9.40
C HIS A 5 0.72 -15.75 -10.27
N HIS A 6 -0.52 -15.76 -10.74
CA HIS A 6 -1.08 -14.71 -11.57
C HIS A 6 -2.39 -14.25 -10.95
N PHE A 7 -2.50 -12.96 -10.64
CA PHE A 7 -3.67 -12.40 -9.99
C PHE A 7 -3.76 -10.89 -10.27
N ARG A 8 -4.93 -10.31 -9.99
CA ARG A 8 -5.18 -8.89 -10.17
C ARG A 8 -5.44 -8.21 -8.84
N VAL A 9 -4.92 -7.00 -8.68
CA VAL A 9 -5.27 -6.08 -7.58
C VAL A 9 -5.65 -4.75 -8.19
N GLY A 10 -6.89 -4.32 -8.01
CA GLY A 10 -7.39 -3.11 -8.66
C GLY A 10 -7.08 -3.10 -10.16
N PRO A 11 -6.48 -2.01 -10.68
CA PRO A 11 -6.17 -1.91 -12.10
C PRO A 11 -4.94 -2.73 -12.55
N VAL A 12 -4.17 -3.30 -11.62
CA VAL A 12 -2.89 -3.95 -11.92
C VAL A 12 -2.99 -5.46 -11.94
N GLY A 13 -2.66 -6.07 -13.08
CA GLY A 13 -2.50 -7.51 -13.22
C GLY A 13 -1.05 -7.93 -12.95
N PHE A 14 -0.82 -8.81 -11.98
CA PHE A 14 0.50 -9.28 -11.59
C PHE A 14 0.79 -10.68 -12.13
N ARG A 15 2.01 -10.86 -12.64
CA ARG A 15 2.66 -12.16 -12.82
C ARG A 15 3.84 -12.21 -11.86
N VAL A 16 3.75 -13.03 -10.81
CA VAL A 16 4.85 -13.22 -9.87
C VAL A 16 5.48 -14.59 -10.09
N ALA A 17 6.80 -14.64 -10.24
CA ALA A 17 7.55 -15.88 -10.40
C ALA A 17 8.67 -15.98 -9.36
N SER A 18 8.98 -17.20 -8.93
CA SER A 18 10.07 -17.47 -7.97
C SER A 18 10.80 -18.73 -8.31
N ASP A 19 12.10 -18.76 -7.99
CA ASP A 19 12.93 -19.96 -8.02
C ASP A 19 12.55 -20.96 -6.93
N TRP A 20 11.84 -20.53 -5.89
CA TRP A 20 11.42 -21.35 -4.75
C TRP A 20 9.90 -21.39 -4.61
N ALA A 21 9.41 -22.54 -4.13
CA ALA A 21 7.97 -22.75 -3.94
C ALA A 21 7.39 -21.92 -2.79
N GLY A 22 8.16 -21.75 -1.70
CA GLY A 22 7.68 -21.10 -0.45
C GLY A 22 7.07 -19.71 -0.68
N PRO A 23 7.79 -18.74 -1.26
CA PRO A 23 7.25 -17.40 -1.50
C PRO A 23 5.97 -17.39 -2.34
N ILE A 24 5.86 -18.29 -3.32
CA ILE A 24 4.65 -18.40 -4.16
C ILE A 24 3.50 -19.08 -3.41
N ALA A 25 3.80 -20.04 -2.53
CA ALA A 25 2.78 -20.68 -1.69
C ALA A 25 2.18 -19.64 -0.70
N ASP A 26 3.02 -18.83 -0.07
CA ASP A 26 2.57 -17.73 0.80
C ASP A 26 1.71 -16.72 0.04
N LEU A 27 2.15 -16.28 -1.15
CA LEU A 27 1.35 -15.40 -1.99
C LEU A 27 0.01 -16.02 -2.38
N LYS A 28 -0.02 -17.26 -2.83
CA LYS A 28 -1.27 -17.95 -3.21
C LYS A 28 -2.25 -18.03 -2.04
N ARG A 29 -1.76 -18.23 -0.82
CA ARG A 29 -2.59 -18.27 0.38
C ARG A 29 -3.15 -16.88 0.71
N LEU A 30 -2.32 -15.84 0.69
CA LEU A 30 -2.72 -14.49 1.10
C LEU A 30 -3.52 -13.73 0.02
N TYR A 31 -3.36 -14.10 -1.24
CA TYR A 31 -4.10 -13.55 -2.38
C TYR A 31 -5.17 -14.53 -2.92
N ALA A 32 -5.63 -15.48 -2.09
CA ALA A 32 -6.56 -16.52 -2.53
C ALA A 32 -7.92 -15.96 -3.02
N ASP A 33 -8.38 -14.87 -2.39
CA ASP A 33 -9.68 -14.24 -2.71
C ASP A 33 -9.57 -13.19 -3.85
N TYR A 34 -8.37 -12.98 -4.41
CA TYR A 34 -8.19 -12.03 -5.50
C TYR A 34 -8.43 -12.71 -6.86
N PRO A 35 -8.98 -11.96 -7.86
CA PRO A 35 -9.20 -12.50 -9.18
C PRO A 35 -7.92 -13.04 -9.83
N THR A 36 -7.99 -14.23 -10.41
CA THR A 36 -6.91 -14.80 -11.20
C THR A 36 -6.87 -14.19 -12.60
N LEU A 37 -5.67 -14.07 -13.20
CA LEU A 37 -5.49 -13.61 -14.58
C LEU A 37 -5.51 -14.80 -15.54
N GLU A 38 -6.64 -15.49 -15.65
CA GLU A 38 -6.80 -16.54 -16.65
C GLU A 38 -7.03 -15.92 -18.04
N GLY A 39 -6.06 -16.12 -18.92
CA GLY A 39 -6.15 -15.65 -20.31
C GLY A 39 -5.89 -14.15 -20.54
N CYS A 40 -5.63 -13.35 -19.50
CA CYS A 40 -5.29 -11.93 -19.61
C CYS A 40 -3.78 -11.69 -19.53
N ALA A 41 -3.31 -10.66 -20.21
CA ALA A 41 -1.92 -10.22 -20.10
C ALA A 41 -1.69 -9.57 -18.72
N ALA A 42 -0.63 -9.98 -18.01
CA ALA A 42 -0.18 -9.27 -16.82
C ALA A 42 0.37 -7.90 -17.22
N THR A 43 0.02 -6.87 -16.43
CA THR A 43 0.52 -5.50 -16.63
C THR A 43 1.82 -5.24 -15.87
N ALA A 44 2.18 -6.12 -14.92
CA ALA A 44 3.41 -6.06 -14.15
C ALA A 44 3.97 -7.46 -13.90
N THR A 45 5.24 -7.67 -14.23
CA THR A 45 5.95 -8.93 -13.97
C THR A 45 6.98 -8.74 -12.87
N ALA A 46 6.81 -9.47 -11.76
CA ALA A 46 7.75 -9.51 -10.65
C ALA A 46 8.44 -10.87 -10.57
N ARG A 47 9.74 -10.88 -10.26
CA ARG A 47 10.55 -12.08 -10.15
C ARG A 47 11.35 -12.09 -8.86
N ILE A 48 11.44 -13.26 -8.26
CA ILE A 48 12.25 -13.55 -7.08
C ILE A 48 13.22 -14.64 -7.49
N GLU A 49 14.44 -14.24 -7.79
CA GLU A 49 15.45 -15.09 -8.38
C GLU A 49 16.63 -15.29 -7.41
N ALA A 50 17.39 -16.37 -7.59
CA ALA A 50 18.59 -16.57 -6.80
C ALA A 50 19.63 -15.47 -7.15
N ALA A 51 20.14 -14.76 -6.13
CA ALA A 51 21.12 -13.69 -6.31
C ALA A 51 22.38 -14.15 -7.08
N ARG A 52 22.69 -15.45 -7.00
CA ARG A 52 23.69 -16.17 -7.81
C ARG A 52 23.24 -17.62 -7.95
N PRO A 53 23.63 -18.39 -9.00
CA PRO A 53 23.13 -19.75 -9.25
C PRO A 53 23.22 -20.68 -8.03
N TRP A 54 24.35 -20.69 -7.30
CA TRP A 54 24.53 -21.54 -6.11
C TRP A 54 23.74 -21.05 -4.88
N ARG A 55 23.34 -19.78 -4.83
CA ARG A 55 22.50 -19.21 -3.78
C ARG A 55 21.06 -19.74 -3.80
N ARG A 56 20.73 -20.57 -4.78
CA ARG A 56 19.48 -21.31 -4.77
C ARG A 56 19.44 -22.38 -3.69
N TRP A 57 20.60 -22.96 -3.35
CA TRP A 57 20.70 -24.09 -2.42
C TRP A 57 21.58 -23.80 -1.20
N VAL A 58 22.63 -23.00 -1.37
CA VAL A 58 23.59 -22.71 -0.29
C VAL A 58 23.37 -21.29 0.22
N ARG A 59 22.93 -21.18 1.49
CA ARG A 59 22.55 -19.88 2.11
C ARG A 59 21.66 -19.09 1.16
N PRO A 60 20.45 -19.56 0.87
CA PRO A 60 19.60 -18.99 -0.16
C PRO A 60 19.40 -17.49 0.00
N ALA A 61 19.67 -16.75 -1.08
CA ALA A 61 19.54 -15.31 -1.11
C ALA A 61 18.79 -14.88 -2.38
N VAL A 62 17.85 -13.99 -2.19
CA VAL A 62 16.85 -13.55 -3.16
C VAL A 62 17.27 -12.22 -3.77
N HIS A 63 17.26 -12.15 -5.08
CA HIS A 63 17.30 -10.92 -5.87
C HIS A 63 15.90 -10.59 -6.40
N ILE A 64 15.54 -9.32 -6.33
CA ILE A 64 14.26 -8.81 -6.84
C ILE A 64 14.47 -8.33 -8.28
N GLY A 65 13.70 -8.88 -9.21
CA GLY A 65 13.68 -8.52 -10.62
C GLY A 65 12.26 -8.41 -11.18
N GLY A 66 12.17 -8.24 -12.48
CA GLY A 66 10.90 -8.13 -13.19
C GLY A 66 11.04 -7.31 -14.47
N ASP A 67 9.99 -6.57 -14.83
CA ASP A 67 10.01 -5.63 -15.94
C ASP A 67 10.97 -4.46 -15.65
N TYR A 68 11.10 -4.11 -14.36
CA TYR A 68 12.05 -3.13 -13.85
C TYR A 68 12.93 -3.75 -12.76
N THR A 69 14.18 -3.30 -12.70
CA THR A 69 15.17 -3.72 -11.71
C THR A 69 15.87 -2.51 -11.12
N ILE A 70 16.32 -2.61 -9.87
CA ILE A 70 17.20 -1.62 -9.24
C ILE A 70 18.61 -2.19 -9.33
N PRO A 71 19.53 -1.55 -10.07
CA PRO A 71 20.95 -1.93 -10.04
C PRO A 71 21.46 -1.89 -8.59
N ASP A 72 22.34 -2.81 -8.24
CA ASP A 72 23.02 -2.88 -6.93
C ASP A 72 22.11 -3.08 -5.71
N ALA A 73 20.84 -3.49 -5.91
CA ALA A 73 19.96 -3.86 -4.80
C ALA A 73 20.56 -5.04 -4.02
N LEU A 74 20.69 -4.88 -2.71
CA LEU A 74 21.21 -5.94 -1.84
C LEU A 74 20.23 -7.13 -1.79
N PRO A 75 20.75 -8.37 -1.95
CA PRO A 75 19.92 -9.55 -1.85
C PRO A 75 19.32 -9.73 -0.45
N LEU A 76 18.09 -10.22 -0.39
CA LEU A 76 17.40 -10.58 0.85
C LEU A 76 17.59 -12.08 1.16
N PRO A 77 17.60 -12.51 2.43
CA PRO A 77 17.56 -13.93 2.76
C PRO A 77 16.23 -14.55 2.34
N LEU A 78 16.23 -15.84 1.94
CA LEU A 78 15.02 -16.53 1.48
C LEU A 78 13.91 -16.58 2.57
N SER A 79 14.25 -16.54 3.85
CA SER A 79 13.29 -16.40 4.94
C SER A 79 12.41 -15.15 4.84
N GLN A 80 12.84 -14.16 4.06
CA GLN A 80 12.10 -12.93 3.73
C GLN A 80 11.47 -12.99 2.32
N GLY A 81 11.27 -14.18 1.76
CA GLY A 81 10.82 -14.38 0.38
C GLY A 81 9.45 -13.77 0.09
N LEU A 82 8.49 -13.81 1.04
CA LEU A 82 7.22 -13.12 0.91
C LEU A 82 7.40 -11.59 0.86
N LEU A 83 8.22 -11.03 1.75
CA LEU A 83 8.56 -9.60 1.73
C LEU A 83 9.22 -9.20 0.40
N ALA A 84 10.13 -10.02 -0.11
CA ALA A 84 10.77 -9.80 -1.41
C ALA A 84 9.74 -9.79 -2.55
N ALA A 85 8.72 -10.66 -2.50
CA ALA A 85 7.65 -10.67 -3.48
C ALA A 85 6.80 -9.39 -3.43
N GLU A 86 6.41 -8.96 -2.23
CA GLU A 86 5.67 -7.72 -2.02
C GLU A 86 6.48 -6.50 -2.48
N MET A 87 7.77 -6.44 -2.15
CA MET A 87 8.69 -5.39 -2.61
C MET A 87 8.86 -5.41 -4.13
N ALA A 88 8.96 -6.61 -4.74
CA ALA A 88 9.05 -6.75 -6.19
C ALA A 88 7.81 -6.19 -6.89
N MET A 89 6.62 -6.51 -6.42
CA MET A 89 5.37 -5.99 -6.98
C MET A 89 5.28 -4.46 -6.82
N ASN A 90 5.63 -3.93 -5.64
CA ASN A 90 5.69 -2.47 -5.42
C ASN A 90 6.63 -1.78 -6.40
N LEU A 91 7.81 -2.35 -6.62
CA LEU A 91 8.81 -1.82 -7.53
C LEU A 91 8.28 -1.73 -8.97
N GLN A 92 7.60 -2.78 -9.45
CA GLN A 92 7.05 -2.77 -10.81
C GLN A 92 6.00 -1.66 -10.99
N VAL A 93 5.13 -1.47 -9.99
CA VAL A 93 4.12 -0.40 -10.01
C VAL A 93 4.79 0.97 -9.91
N ALA A 94 5.66 1.19 -8.93
CA ALA A 94 6.34 2.48 -8.71
C ALA A 94 7.09 2.98 -9.94
N LEU A 95 7.81 2.09 -10.63
CA LEU A 95 8.66 2.45 -11.78
C LEU A 95 7.90 2.39 -13.11
N GLY A 96 6.90 1.51 -13.25
CA GLY A 96 6.26 1.22 -14.53
C GLY A 96 4.91 1.89 -14.74
N TRP A 97 4.15 2.17 -13.67
CA TRP A 97 2.78 2.64 -13.79
C TRP A 97 2.68 4.11 -14.18
N ARG A 98 1.88 4.43 -15.20
CA ARG A 98 1.73 5.79 -15.75
C ARG A 98 0.27 6.23 -15.93
N GLN A 99 -0.69 5.37 -15.60
CA GLN A 99 -2.12 5.68 -15.77
C GLN A 99 -2.71 6.48 -14.60
N HIS A 100 -1.98 6.57 -13.47
CA HIS A 100 -2.41 7.27 -12.26
C HIS A 100 -1.23 8.03 -11.66
N LEU A 101 -1.51 9.11 -10.96
CA LEU A 101 -0.54 9.67 -10.01
C LEU A 101 -0.47 8.74 -8.79
N LEU A 102 0.71 8.22 -8.51
CA LEU A 102 0.97 7.32 -7.39
C LEU A 102 1.49 8.10 -6.19
N LEU A 103 0.71 8.13 -5.13
CA LEU A 103 1.12 8.69 -3.84
C LEU A 103 1.46 7.54 -2.89
N HIS A 104 2.64 7.55 -2.27
CA HIS A 104 2.96 6.62 -1.18
C HIS A 104 2.12 6.98 0.04
N ALA A 105 0.93 6.44 0.08
CA ALA A 105 -0.13 6.79 0.99
C ALA A 105 -1.01 5.59 1.29
N SER A 106 -1.67 5.61 2.45
CA SER A 106 -2.80 4.74 2.71
C SER A 106 -4.09 5.47 2.37
N ALA A 107 -5.13 4.76 1.94
CA ALA A 107 -6.42 5.35 1.65
C ALA A 107 -7.55 4.44 2.10
N VAL A 108 -8.59 5.06 2.65
CA VAL A 108 -9.85 4.40 3.06
C VAL A 108 -11.04 5.17 2.48
N GLU A 109 -12.17 4.50 2.32
CA GLU A 109 -13.38 5.05 1.73
C GLU A 109 -14.60 4.72 2.57
N ARG A 110 -15.55 5.68 2.63
CA ARG A 110 -16.92 5.53 3.14
C ARG A 110 -17.87 6.26 2.19
N ASP A 111 -18.92 5.59 1.73
CA ASP A 111 -19.99 6.16 0.88
C ASP A 111 -19.49 6.85 -0.41
N GLY A 112 -18.47 6.25 -1.07
CA GLY A 112 -17.88 6.76 -2.30
C GLY A 112 -16.90 7.92 -2.10
N ARG A 113 -16.64 8.35 -0.85
CA ARG A 113 -15.73 9.45 -0.50
C ARG A 113 -14.51 8.91 0.24
N ALA A 114 -13.33 9.39 -0.07
CA ALA A 114 -12.07 8.82 0.41
C ALA A 114 -11.22 9.79 1.23
N ILE A 115 -10.53 9.23 2.23
CA ILE A 115 -9.43 9.88 2.96
C ILE A 115 -8.11 9.36 2.41
N ILE A 116 -7.20 10.25 2.03
CA ILE A 116 -5.83 9.93 1.64
C ILE A 116 -4.91 10.28 2.80
N MET A 117 -4.21 9.29 3.37
CA MET A 117 -3.30 9.46 4.51
C MET A 117 -1.85 9.47 4.05
N VAL A 118 -1.17 10.60 4.18
CA VAL A 118 0.22 10.81 3.73
C VAL A 118 1.11 11.14 4.92
N GLY A 119 2.33 10.63 4.92
CA GLY A 119 3.33 10.93 5.96
C GLY A 119 4.55 10.01 5.88
N ALA A 120 5.56 10.28 6.67
CA ALA A 120 6.79 9.50 6.73
C ALA A 120 6.56 8.03 7.18
N SER A 121 7.56 7.19 6.98
CA SER A 121 7.53 5.83 7.55
C SER A 121 7.45 5.92 9.08
N GLY A 122 6.52 5.15 9.68
CA GLY A 122 6.29 5.20 11.13
C GLY A 122 5.29 6.25 11.60
N SER A 123 4.75 7.09 10.71
CA SER A 123 3.73 8.10 11.09
C SER A 123 2.36 7.53 11.49
N GLY A 124 2.17 6.21 11.41
CA GLY A 124 0.93 5.54 11.79
C GLY A 124 -0.06 5.28 10.66
N LYS A 125 0.19 5.71 9.41
CA LYS A 125 -0.73 5.56 8.25
C LYS A 125 -1.31 4.15 8.10
N SER A 126 -0.44 3.15 7.95
CA SER A 126 -0.86 1.76 7.69
C SER A 126 -1.67 1.18 8.84
N THR A 127 -1.30 1.51 10.09
CA THR A 127 -2.03 1.06 11.28
C THR A 127 -3.39 1.73 11.34
N LEU A 128 -3.45 3.04 11.12
CA LEU A 128 -4.72 3.79 11.13
C LEU A 128 -5.66 3.33 10.01
N ALA A 129 -5.13 3.14 8.79
CA ALA A 129 -5.90 2.62 7.68
C ALA A 129 -6.40 1.19 7.92
N ALA A 130 -5.57 0.33 8.55
CA ALA A 130 -5.99 -1.02 8.93
C ALA A 130 -7.11 -1.01 9.98
N MET A 131 -6.98 -0.18 11.02
CA MET A 131 -8.01 -0.05 12.07
C MET A 131 -9.33 0.49 11.52
N LEU A 132 -9.28 1.53 10.71
CA LEU A 132 -10.48 2.06 10.02
C LEU A 132 -11.10 1.00 9.11
N GLY A 133 -10.25 0.26 8.36
CA GLY A 133 -10.69 -0.81 7.47
C GLY A 133 -11.31 -2.02 8.19
N GLU A 134 -11.07 -2.22 9.48
CA GLU A 134 -11.78 -3.23 10.29
C GLU A 134 -13.12 -2.71 10.85
N GLY A 135 -13.34 -1.39 10.81
CA GLY A 135 -14.60 -0.74 11.15
C GLY A 135 -15.51 -0.53 9.94
N ASP A 136 -16.09 0.68 9.84
CA ASP A 136 -17.09 1.05 8.82
C ASP A 136 -16.46 1.60 7.52
N TRP A 137 -15.14 1.57 7.42
CA TRP A 137 -14.41 2.04 6.25
C TRP A 137 -13.97 0.89 5.35
N ARG A 138 -13.98 1.12 4.06
CA ARG A 138 -13.37 0.20 3.08
C ARG A 138 -11.93 0.63 2.78
N LEU A 139 -10.98 -0.27 2.91
CA LEU A 139 -9.59 -0.01 2.51
C LEU A 139 -9.50 0.12 1.00
N LEU A 140 -8.97 1.25 0.51
CA LEU A 140 -8.61 1.43 -0.90
C LEU A 140 -7.17 0.99 -1.20
N GLY A 141 -6.24 1.22 -0.27
CA GLY A 141 -4.84 0.81 -0.40
C GLY A 141 -3.99 1.25 0.77
N ASP A 142 -2.80 0.64 0.92
CA ASP A 142 -1.85 0.99 2.00
C ASP A 142 -0.50 1.51 1.49
N GLU A 143 0.01 1.02 0.37
CA GLU A 143 1.31 1.47 -0.17
C GLU A 143 1.16 2.54 -1.25
N PHE A 144 0.07 2.47 -2.03
CA PHE A 144 -0.24 3.45 -3.07
C PHE A 144 -1.70 3.88 -3.02
N ALA A 145 -1.92 5.18 -2.95
CA ALA A 145 -3.16 5.81 -3.38
C ALA A 145 -3.00 6.16 -4.88
N MET A 146 -3.87 5.59 -5.72
CA MET A 146 -3.83 5.72 -7.17
C MET A 146 -4.84 6.76 -7.63
N LEU A 147 -4.40 8.01 -7.83
CA LEU A 147 -5.26 9.10 -8.30
C LEU A 147 -5.31 9.14 -9.83
N GLY A 148 -6.50 9.10 -10.39
CA GLY A 148 -6.73 9.29 -11.83
C GLY A 148 -6.23 10.66 -12.29
N LEU A 149 -5.64 10.71 -13.50
CA LEU A 149 -5.02 11.93 -14.02
C LEU A 149 -6.06 12.93 -14.53
N ASP A 150 -7.20 12.43 -15.04
CA ASP A 150 -8.22 13.25 -15.68
C ASP A 150 -9.53 13.33 -14.87
N ASP A 151 -9.91 12.25 -14.20
CA ASP A 151 -11.19 12.10 -13.51
C ASP A 151 -11.13 12.35 -12.00
N GLU A 152 -9.93 12.56 -11.44
CA GLU A 152 -9.67 12.84 -10.02
C GLU A 152 -10.19 11.76 -9.06
N GLN A 153 -10.52 10.58 -9.56
CA GLN A 153 -11.01 9.47 -8.76
C GLN A 153 -9.84 8.61 -8.25
N LEU A 154 -9.96 8.10 -7.04
CA LEU A 154 -9.06 7.09 -6.52
C LEU A 154 -9.47 5.71 -7.03
N SER A 155 -8.56 5.04 -7.71
CA SER A 155 -8.71 3.62 -8.05
C SER A 155 -8.22 2.77 -6.88
N PRO A 156 -9.03 1.82 -6.36
CA PRO A 156 -8.59 0.95 -5.27
C PRO A 156 -7.42 0.07 -5.67
N PHE A 157 -6.50 -0.09 -4.73
CA PHE A 157 -5.34 -0.99 -4.85
C PHE A 157 -5.13 -1.71 -3.52
N PRO A 158 -6.11 -2.51 -3.04
CA PRO A 158 -6.14 -3.11 -1.73
C PRO A 158 -5.20 -4.31 -1.64
N ARG A 159 -3.89 -4.06 -1.62
CA ARG A 159 -2.86 -5.07 -1.39
C ARG A 159 -2.75 -5.42 0.08
N LEU A 160 -1.91 -6.41 0.39
CA LEU A 160 -1.62 -6.76 1.76
C LEU A 160 -1.07 -5.56 2.53
N ILE A 161 -1.64 -5.29 3.70
CA ILE A 161 -1.18 -4.23 4.60
C ILE A 161 0.11 -4.68 5.29
N SER A 162 1.15 -3.87 5.26
CA SER A 162 2.45 -4.17 5.87
C SER A 162 2.52 -3.66 7.32
N LEU A 163 2.13 -4.50 8.28
CA LEU A 163 2.22 -4.21 9.71
C LEU A 163 3.66 -4.34 10.21
N LYS A 164 4.07 -3.44 11.11
CA LYS A 164 5.45 -3.39 11.65
C LYS A 164 5.44 -3.26 13.15
N ASN A 165 6.29 -4.07 13.82
CA ASN A 165 6.55 -3.96 15.27
C ASN A 165 5.25 -3.93 16.11
N GLU A 166 4.98 -2.83 16.83
CA GLU A 166 3.82 -2.70 17.72
C GLU A 166 2.46 -2.76 17.02
N SER A 167 2.38 -2.31 15.74
CA SER A 167 1.14 -2.41 14.97
C SER A 167 0.68 -3.86 14.75
N ILE A 168 1.61 -4.82 14.78
CA ILE A 168 1.28 -6.25 14.69
C ILE A 168 0.41 -6.67 15.88
N ALA A 169 0.82 -6.30 17.10
CA ALA A 169 0.10 -6.67 18.33
C ALA A 169 -1.31 -6.04 18.35
N ALA A 170 -1.42 -4.75 17.95
CA ALA A 170 -2.71 -4.07 17.84
C ALA A 170 -3.67 -4.77 16.89
N MET A 171 -3.19 -5.17 15.70
CA MET A 171 -4.05 -5.81 14.70
C MET A 171 -4.35 -7.28 15.00
N VAL A 172 -3.41 -8.03 15.60
CA VAL A 172 -3.65 -9.44 16.00
C VAL A 172 -4.83 -9.58 16.98
N ALA A 173 -5.08 -8.57 17.80
CA ALA A 173 -6.22 -8.57 18.71
C ALA A 173 -7.58 -8.34 18.00
N CYS A 174 -7.57 -7.78 16.79
CA CYS A 174 -8.77 -7.33 16.09
C CYS A 174 -9.14 -8.20 14.87
N VAL A 175 -8.20 -9.03 14.38
CA VAL A 175 -8.40 -9.74 13.10
C VAL A 175 -8.25 -11.26 13.25
N PRO A 176 -8.97 -12.06 12.44
CA PRO A 176 -8.81 -13.50 12.40
C PRO A 176 -7.39 -13.92 11.98
N PRO A 177 -6.79 -14.93 12.63
CA PRO A 177 -5.41 -15.36 12.36
C PRO A 177 -5.13 -15.78 10.90
N GLU A 178 -6.14 -16.30 10.20
CA GLU A 178 -6.06 -16.73 8.80
C GLU A 178 -5.77 -15.58 7.83
N ARG A 179 -6.15 -14.35 8.17
CA ARG A 179 -5.84 -13.15 7.40
C ARG A 179 -4.41 -12.66 7.59
N LEU A 180 -3.69 -13.23 8.55
CA LEU A 180 -2.32 -12.83 8.86
C LEU A 180 -1.29 -13.72 8.14
N GLY A 181 -0.31 -13.07 7.53
CA GLY A 181 0.85 -13.71 6.93
C GLY A 181 1.82 -14.27 7.99
N PRO A 182 2.91 -14.92 7.58
CA PRO A 182 3.98 -15.33 8.48
C PRO A 182 4.68 -14.09 9.08
N ILE A 183 5.25 -14.29 10.28
CA ILE A 183 6.09 -13.27 10.92
C ILE A 183 7.44 -13.26 10.21
N ILE A 184 7.87 -12.10 9.76
CA ILE A 184 9.15 -11.89 9.07
C ILE A 184 10.06 -11.07 9.98
N THR A 185 11.20 -11.65 10.34
CA THR A 185 12.20 -11.05 11.23
C THR A 185 13.49 -10.70 10.50
N GLY A 186 14.38 -9.95 11.16
CA GLY A 186 15.69 -9.59 10.63
C GLY A 186 15.62 -8.58 9.47
N THR A 187 14.54 -7.81 9.37
CA THR A 187 14.44 -6.73 8.38
C THR A 187 15.00 -5.41 8.94
N PRO A 188 15.46 -4.48 8.09
CA PRO A 188 15.89 -3.16 8.55
C PRO A 188 14.79 -2.35 9.25
N LYS A 189 13.51 -2.71 9.04
CA LYS A 189 12.34 -2.07 9.66
C LYS A 189 11.81 -2.85 10.88
N GLY A 190 12.58 -3.81 11.40
CA GLY A 190 12.19 -4.66 12.52
C GLY A 190 11.37 -5.88 12.08
N ILE A 191 10.34 -6.22 12.86
CA ILE A 191 9.43 -7.33 12.57
C ILE A 191 8.34 -6.83 11.61
N ILE A 192 8.06 -7.63 10.56
CA ILE A 192 6.99 -7.34 9.59
C ILE A 192 6.01 -8.52 9.57
N ARG A 193 4.73 -8.21 9.45
CA ARG A 193 3.67 -9.17 9.21
C ARG A 193 2.64 -8.58 8.25
N HIS A 194 2.27 -9.32 7.22
CA HIS A 194 1.28 -8.86 6.25
C HIS A 194 -0.13 -9.24 6.72
N LEU A 195 -1.08 -8.32 6.52
CA LEU A 195 -2.50 -8.52 6.79
C LEU A 195 -3.27 -8.48 5.48
N VAL A 196 -4.10 -9.48 5.23
CA VAL A 196 -5.05 -9.48 4.10
C VAL A 196 -6.17 -8.48 4.42
N PRO A 197 -6.51 -7.53 3.54
CA PRO A 197 -7.67 -6.66 3.69
C PRO A 197 -8.97 -7.42 3.88
N ARG A 198 -10.02 -6.76 4.37
CA ARG A 198 -11.35 -7.35 4.44
C ARG A 198 -11.86 -7.75 3.07
N ALA A 199 -12.73 -8.75 3.04
CA ALA A 199 -13.29 -9.30 1.80
C ALA A 199 -14.05 -8.27 0.95
N ASP A 200 -14.70 -7.30 1.59
CA ASP A 200 -15.38 -6.21 0.90
C ASP A 200 -14.42 -5.29 0.13
N ALA A 201 -13.24 -4.98 0.68
CA ALA A 201 -12.22 -4.22 -0.01
C ALA A 201 -11.71 -4.94 -1.27
N ILE A 202 -11.58 -6.26 -1.20
CA ILE A 202 -11.16 -7.09 -2.34
C ILE A 202 -12.29 -7.21 -3.38
N ALA A 203 -13.50 -7.50 -2.95
CA ALA A 203 -14.65 -7.67 -3.83
C ALA A 203 -15.02 -6.39 -4.60
N ARG A 204 -14.83 -5.22 -3.96
CA ARG A 204 -15.17 -3.90 -4.49
C ARG A 204 -13.96 -3.14 -5.04
N MET A 205 -12.86 -3.82 -5.42
CA MET A 205 -11.64 -3.15 -5.89
C MET A 205 -11.76 -2.48 -7.27
N ASP A 206 -12.89 -2.58 -7.93
CA ASP A 206 -13.22 -1.85 -9.15
C ASP A 206 -14.09 -0.60 -8.89
N GLU A 207 -14.57 -0.41 -7.65
CA GLU A 207 -15.38 0.74 -7.27
C GLU A 207 -14.49 1.88 -6.79
N ARG A 208 -14.36 2.89 -7.62
CA ARG A 208 -13.57 4.10 -7.36
C ARG A 208 -14.21 4.98 -6.29
N ALA A 209 -13.42 5.91 -5.74
CA ALA A 209 -13.89 6.86 -4.73
C ALA A 209 -13.36 8.27 -5.00
N THR A 210 -14.15 9.28 -4.62
CA THR A 210 -13.75 10.69 -4.73
C THR A 210 -12.92 11.09 -3.52
N PRO A 211 -11.73 11.67 -3.67
CA PRO A 211 -10.98 12.25 -2.56
C PRO A 211 -11.81 13.32 -1.83
N ALA A 212 -11.90 13.22 -0.50
CA ALA A 212 -12.66 14.15 0.33
C ALA A 212 -11.82 14.77 1.46
N LEU A 213 -10.72 14.12 1.86
CA LEU A 213 -9.83 14.61 2.89
C LEU A 213 -8.39 14.15 2.64
N LEU A 214 -7.44 15.08 2.75
CA LEU A 214 -6.01 14.80 2.85
C LEU A 214 -5.63 14.81 4.33
N LEU A 215 -5.15 13.70 4.85
CA LEU A 215 -4.80 13.53 6.24
C LEU A 215 -3.28 13.31 6.39
N PHE A 216 -2.67 14.03 7.32
CA PHE A 216 -1.25 13.91 7.65
C PHE A 216 -1.09 13.43 9.09
N PRO A 217 -1.14 12.10 9.33
CA PRO A 217 -1.07 11.54 10.68
C PRO A 217 0.34 11.55 11.24
N THR A 218 0.43 11.77 12.57
CA THR A 218 1.67 11.67 13.35
C THR A 218 1.39 10.89 14.62
N PHE A 219 1.76 9.61 14.62
CA PHE A 219 1.68 8.75 15.82
C PHE A 219 2.76 9.14 16.83
N GLY A 220 2.40 9.22 18.12
CA GLY A 220 3.31 9.64 19.20
C GLY A 220 3.56 11.15 19.25
N GLY A 221 2.91 11.94 18.40
CA GLY A 221 2.97 13.41 18.44
C GLY A 221 2.02 14.00 19.48
N GLU A 222 2.11 15.31 19.68
CA GLU A 222 1.10 16.04 20.48
C GLU A 222 -0.28 15.84 19.86
N ALA A 223 -1.25 15.51 20.73
CA ALA A 223 -2.63 15.36 20.31
C ALA A 223 -3.18 16.70 19.82
N GLY A 224 -3.72 16.73 18.61
CA GLY A 224 -4.29 17.95 18.06
C GLY A 224 -4.59 17.85 16.56
N LEU A 225 -5.33 18.85 16.10
CA LEU A 225 -5.73 19.02 14.71
C LEU A 225 -5.17 20.35 14.20
N ARG A 226 -4.58 20.35 13.03
CA ARG A 226 -4.07 21.55 12.37
C ARG A 226 -4.44 21.55 10.89
N PRO A 227 -5.15 22.57 10.40
CA PRO A 227 -5.34 22.73 8.97
C PRO A 227 -3.98 22.83 8.25
N VAL A 228 -3.86 22.22 7.10
CA VAL A 228 -2.66 22.25 6.26
C VAL A 228 -2.96 23.10 5.03
N PRO A 229 -2.22 24.20 4.79
CA PRO A 229 -2.47 25.02 3.63
C PRO A 229 -2.12 24.28 2.32
N PRO A 230 -2.78 24.61 1.19
CA PRO A 230 -2.58 23.94 -0.10
C PRO A 230 -1.12 23.85 -0.54
N SER A 231 -0.32 24.89 -0.30
CA SER A 231 1.11 24.91 -0.63
C SER A 231 1.92 23.86 0.16
N GLU A 232 1.64 23.70 1.46
CA GLU A 232 2.26 22.68 2.30
C GLU A 232 1.79 21.27 1.89
N ALA A 233 0.50 21.13 1.63
CA ALA A 233 -0.06 19.86 1.16
C ALA A 233 0.56 19.44 -0.19
N PHE A 234 0.70 20.38 -1.13
CA PHE A 234 1.34 20.13 -2.42
C PHE A 234 2.76 19.60 -2.27
N MET A 235 3.59 20.26 -1.42
CA MET A 235 4.97 19.83 -1.19
C MET A 235 5.03 18.42 -0.58
N ARG A 236 4.22 18.16 0.46
CA ARG A 236 4.18 16.85 1.12
C ARG A 236 3.71 15.72 0.17
N LEU A 237 2.75 16.00 -0.70
CA LEU A 237 2.26 15.04 -1.69
C LEU A 237 3.28 14.80 -2.80
N THR A 238 3.99 15.85 -3.25
CA THR A 238 5.09 15.72 -4.23
C THR A 238 6.19 14.82 -3.67
N ASP A 239 6.62 15.05 -2.43
CA ASP A 239 7.63 14.21 -1.76
C ASP A 239 7.18 12.75 -1.58
N SER A 240 5.89 12.51 -1.43
CA SER A 240 5.33 11.17 -1.31
C SER A 240 5.10 10.48 -2.65
N SER A 241 5.12 11.21 -3.77
CA SER A 241 4.84 10.61 -5.08
C SER A 241 6.02 9.86 -5.65
N THR A 242 5.78 8.65 -6.17
CA THR A 242 6.82 7.83 -6.80
C THR A 242 6.98 8.10 -8.29
N ASN A 243 5.98 8.71 -8.94
CA ASN A 243 5.98 8.89 -10.39
C ASN A 243 5.64 10.30 -10.88
N TYR A 244 5.48 11.28 -9.97
CA TYR A 244 5.13 12.65 -10.29
C TYR A 244 6.02 13.27 -11.38
N VAL A 245 7.34 13.18 -11.22
CA VAL A 245 8.31 13.70 -12.19
C VAL A 245 8.18 12.98 -13.55
N ALA A 246 7.95 11.68 -13.54
CA ALA A 246 7.81 10.88 -14.76
C ALA A 246 6.49 11.13 -15.51
N LEU A 247 5.47 11.62 -14.82
CA LEU A 247 4.18 12.01 -15.41
C LEU A 247 4.24 13.41 -16.04
N GLY A 248 5.12 14.30 -15.55
CA GLY A 248 5.22 15.67 -16.07
C GLY A 248 3.95 16.50 -15.86
N GLU A 249 3.49 17.20 -16.90
CA GLU A 249 2.33 18.10 -16.84
C GLU A 249 1.03 17.42 -16.35
N PRO A 250 0.63 16.23 -16.81
CA PRO A 250 -0.55 15.53 -16.27
C PRO A 250 -0.47 15.27 -14.76
N GLY A 251 0.69 14.88 -14.26
CA GLY A 251 0.92 14.68 -12.82
C GLY A 251 0.80 15.98 -12.02
N PHE A 252 1.38 17.05 -12.54
CA PHE A 252 1.28 18.39 -11.95
C PHE A 252 -0.18 18.88 -11.90
N ALA A 253 -0.91 18.75 -13.00
CA ALA A 253 -2.29 19.15 -13.08
C ALA A 253 -3.19 18.37 -12.10
N ALA A 254 -3.06 17.03 -12.04
CA ALA A 254 -3.82 16.21 -11.12
C ALA A 254 -3.52 16.56 -9.64
N LEU A 255 -2.25 16.74 -9.29
CA LEU A 255 -1.85 17.11 -7.93
C LEU A 255 -2.35 18.52 -7.55
N THR A 256 -2.29 19.47 -8.48
CA THR A 256 -2.77 20.85 -8.26
C THR A 256 -4.27 20.87 -8.01
N ARG A 257 -5.06 20.13 -8.79
CA ARG A 257 -6.50 20.01 -8.57
C ARG A 257 -6.80 19.38 -7.22
N LEU A 258 -6.14 18.26 -6.89
CA LEU A 258 -6.31 17.58 -5.60
C LEU A 258 -6.13 18.54 -4.41
N VAL A 259 -5.03 19.30 -4.36
CA VAL A 259 -4.76 20.20 -3.21
C VAL A 259 -5.62 21.46 -3.20
N ARG A 260 -6.18 21.85 -4.34
CA ARG A 260 -7.10 22.99 -4.44
C ARG A 260 -8.50 22.63 -3.92
N ASP A 261 -8.96 21.42 -4.25
CA ASP A 261 -10.36 21.04 -4.12
C ASP A 261 -10.61 20.16 -2.86
N VAL A 262 -9.55 19.58 -2.28
CA VAL A 262 -9.65 18.69 -1.12
C VAL A 262 -9.01 19.32 0.11
N PRO A 263 -9.76 19.48 1.23
CA PRO A 263 -9.22 20.00 2.48
C PRO A 263 -8.12 19.09 3.03
N ALA A 264 -7.15 19.69 3.72
CA ALA A 264 -5.99 19.01 4.26
C ALA A 264 -5.81 19.30 5.75
N VAL A 265 -5.63 18.24 6.56
CA VAL A 265 -5.50 18.32 8.02
C VAL A 265 -4.34 17.46 8.50
N ALA A 266 -3.51 18.00 9.38
CA ALA A 266 -2.53 17.24 10.15
C ALA A 266 -3.14 16.84 11.49
N ILE A 267 -2.97 15.57 11.88
CA ILE A 267 -3.42 15.06 13.18
C ILE A 267 -2.26 14.45 13.96
N GLY A 268 -2.21 14.77 15.27
CA GLY A 268 -1.33 14.07 16.22
C GLY A 268 -2.16 13.21 17.16
N TYR A 269 -1.70 12.00 17.49
CA TYR A 269 -2.38 11.09 18.41
C TYR A 269 -1.39 10.12 19.06
N ALA A 270 -1.71 9.69 20.30
CA ALA A 270 -0.84 8.83 21.10
C ALA A 270 -1.25 7.35 21.08
N SER A 271 -2.49 7.02 20.65
CA SER A 271 -2.96 5.65 20.51
C SER A 271 -3.79 5.46 19.24
N SER A 272 -3.89 4.23 18.76
CA SER A 272 -4.70 3.91 17.56
C SER A 272 -6.17 4.31 17.74
N ASP A 273 -6.75 4.11 18.93
CA ASP A 273 -8.14 4.49 19.23
C ASP A 273 -8.35 6.00 19.16
N GLN A 274 -7.40 6.79 19.65
CA GLN A 274 -7.42 8.24 19.51
C GLN A 274 -7.33 8.67 18.04
N GLY A 275 -6.49 7.99 17.25
CA GLY A 275 -6.37 8.24 15.81
C GLY A 275 -7.68 7.95 15.07
N VAL A 276 -8.33 6.82 15.36
CA VAL A 276 -9.64 6.47 14.79
C VAL A 276 -10.69 7.49 15.21
N ALA A 277 -10.80 7.82 16.50
CA ALA A 277 -11.77 8.81 17.01
C ALA A 277 -11.58 10.20 16.36
N ALA A 278 -10.32 10.63 16.15
CA ALA A 278 -10.03 11.90 15.47
C ALA A 278 -10.49 11.89 14.00
N VAL A 279 -10.30 10.78 13.30
CA VAL A 279 -10.77 10.62 11.90
C VAL A 279 -12.30 10.65 11.85
N GLU A 280 -13.00 9.93 12.75
CA GLU A 280 -14.45 9.92 12.80
C GLU A 280 -15.03 11.31 13.11
N ALA A 281 -14.44 12.06 14.03
CA ALA A 281 -14.83 13.43 14.33
C ALA A 281 -14.66 14.36 13.12
N LEU A 282 -13.49 14.32 12.46
CA LEU A 282 -13.23 15.10 11.25
C LEU A 282 -14.19 14.76 10.11
N TRP A 283 -14.53 13.47 9.97
CA TRP A 283 -15.44 13.03 8.93
C TRP A 283 -16.86 13.55 9.18
N ALA A 284 -17.35 13.48 10.43
CA ALA A 284 -18.64 14.01 10.79
C ALA A 284 -18.75 15.53 10.54
N GLU A 285 -17.67 16.29 10.74
CA GLU A 285 -17.62 17.73 10.41
C GLU A 285 -17.66 17.99 8.89
N LEU A 286 -17.14 17.08 8.06
CA LEU A 286 -17.20 17.21 6.59
C LEU A 286 -18.56 16.83 5.99
N GLU A 287 -19.41 16.13 6.76
CA GLU A 287 -20.76 15.73 6.36
C GLU A 287 -21.85 16.73 6.85
N ALA A 288 -21.51 17.60 7.78
CA ALA A 288 -22.43 18.59 8.36
C ALA A 288 -22.53 19.86 7.47
#